data_850334c0917393069e3cdde08281480a
#
_entry.id   850334c0917393069e3cdde08281480a
#
_cell.length_a   1.000
_cell.length_b   1.000
_cell.length_c   1.000
_cell.angle_alpha   90.00
_cell.angle_beta   90.00
_cell.angle_gamma   90.00
#
_symmetry.space_group_name_H-M   'P 1'
#
loop_
_entity.id
_entity.type
_entity.pdbx_description
1 polymer ?
#
loop_
_entity_poly.entity_id
_entity_poly.type
_entity_poly.pdbx_seq_one_letter_code
_entity_poly.pdbx_strand_id
1 'polypeptide(L)'
;MRISISNIAWDINEDEKIRDLLQEFHIGAIDIVPGKYFPKPEETTDNEIYKVKDWWSKNGIEIVGMQALLFKKNEMNIFGTKKSRSMMLEYLKRICHIGNILGAKRIVFGSPKNRDRTGLNDLETENIAIDFFNCLGDIANEENVVICLEPCPAYYGCNFMNTSFETAKIVTKILHPSIKMQLDSGAICVNAEDVFEILSKYSNLIGHIHLSEPNLVPLGDGNTNHNNIFNALAKYLPNSLVSVEMLATQNEPHLTSIRRALLVANKIYNSESLP
;
A
#
# COMPACT_ATOMS: atom_id res chain seq x y z
N MET A 1 10.78 -14.55 3.23
CA MET A 1 9.51 -13.77 3.28
C MET A 1 8.69 -14.11 2.05
N ARG A 2 7.35 -13.95 2.09
CA ARG A 2 6.52 -14.08 0.89
C ARG A 2 6.57 -12.78 0.10
N ILE A 3 6.87 -12.86 -1.19
CA ILE A 3 6.97 -11.68 -2.06
C ILE A 3 5.68 -11.54 -2.87
N SER A 4 5.20 -10.31 -3.01
CA SER A 4 4.17 -9.86 -3.94
C SER A 4 4.66 -8.66 -4.73
N ILE A 5 3.89 -8.21 -5.72
CA ILE A 5 4.16 -7.00 -6.47
C ILE A 5 2.85 -6.26 -6.75
N SER A 6 2.91 -4.94 -6.74
CA SER A 6 1.77 -4.09 -7.06
C SER A 6 1.59 -3.93 -8.56
N ASN A 7 0.35 -4.03 -9.03
CA ASN A 7 0.01 -3.77 -10.43
C ASN A 7 0.09 -2.28 -10.83
N ILE A 8 0.53 -1.40 -9.94
CA ILE A 8 0.88 -0.04 -10.33
C ILE A 8 2.02 -0.03 -11.37
N ALA A 9 2.82 -1.11 -11.39
CA ALA A 9 3.97 -1.32 -12.26
C ALA A 9 3.65 -1.64 -13.72
N TRP A 10 2.40 -1.96 -14.09
CA TRP A 10 2.02 -2.33 -15.47
C TRP A 10 0.59 -1.96 -15.81
N ASP A 11 0.24 -1.98 -17.10
CA ASP A 11 -1.13 -1.79 -17.58
C ASP A 11 -1.90 -3.11 -17.60
N ILE A 12 -3.21 -3.09 -17.30
CA ILE A 12 -4.04 -4.30 -17.20
C ILE A 12 -4.12 -5.14 -18.49
N ASN A 13 -3.86 -4.52 -19.65
CA ASN A 13 -3.76 -5.26 -20.91
C ASN A 13 -2.50 -6.14 -21.01
N GLU A 14 -1.58 -6.01 -20.06
CA GLU A 14 -0.36 -6.83 -19.93
C GLU A 14 -0.52 -7.95 -18.89
N ASP A 15 -1.67 -8.06 -18.21
CA ASP A 15 -1.91 -9.02 -17.13
C ASP A 15 -1.52 -10.47 -17.51
N GLU A 16 -1.80 -10.91 -18.74
CA GLU A 16 -1.42 -12.27 -19.19
C GLU A 16 0.10 -12.47 -19.21
N LYS A 17 0.83 -11.50 -19.73
CA LYS A 17 2.30 -11.57 -19.80
C LYS A 17 2.94 -11.44 -18.42
N ILE A 18 2.35 -10.59 -17.57
CA ILE A 18 2.79 -10.43 -16.19
C ILE A 18 2.52 -11.70 -15.39
N ARG A 19 1.35 -12.31 -15.54
CA ARG A 19 1.06 -13.62 -14.93
C ARG A 19 2.15 -14.64 -15.24
N ASP A 20 2.55 -14.77 -16.51
CA ASP A 20 3.57 -15.72 -16.94
C ASP A 20 4.92 -15.40 -16.27
N LEU A 21 5.26 -14.10 -16.19
CA LEU A 21 6.45 -13.65 -15.48
C LEU A 21 6.39 -13.96 -13.97
N LEU A 22 5.26 -13.71 -13.32
CA LEU A 22 5.09 -14.01 -11.89
C LEU A 22 5.21 -15.50 -11.60
N GLN A 23 4.66 -16.36 -12.48
CA GLN A 23 4.81 -17.80 -12.37
C GLN A 23 6.26 -18.27 -12.54
N GLU A 24 7.02 -17.66 -13.46
CA GLU A 24 8.46 -17.90 -13.63
C GLU A 24 9.25 -17.59 -12.33
N PHE A 25 8.85 -16.54 -11.63
CA PHE A 25 9.47 -16.13 -10.36
C PHE A 25 8.85 -16.77 -9.11
N HIS A 26 7.89 -17.70 -9.26
CA HIS A 26 7.14 -18.33 -8.17
C HIS A 26 6.44 -17.32 -7.24
N ILE A 27 5.95 -16.20 -7.80
CA ILE A 27 5.23 -15.17 -7.07
C ILE A 27 3.72 -15.44 -7.21
N GLY A 28 3.10 -15.83 -6.10
CA GLY A 28 1.68 -16.16 -6.03
C GLY A 28 0.81 -15.08 -5.37
N ALA A 29 1.25 -13.82 -5.37
CA ALA A 29 0.49 -12.73 -4.75
C ALA A 29 0.72 -11.39 -5.46
N ILE A 30 -0.33 -10.55 -5.51
CA ILE A 30 -0.26 -9.18 -6.02
C ILE A 30 -1.05 -8.21 -5.14
N ASP A 31 -0.61 -6.94 -5.15
CA ASP A 31 -1.45 -5.81 -4.79
C ASP A 31 -2.04 -5.18 -6.04
N ILE A 32 -3.22 -4.60 -5.95
CA ILE A 32 -3.84 -3.94 -7.09
C ILE A 32 -4.19 -2.47 -6.82
N VAL A 33 -4.21 -1.70 -7.89
CA VAL A 33 -4.84 -0.38 -7.96
C VAL A 33 -6.28 -0.60 -8.42
N PRO A 34 -7.28 -0.49 -7.52
CA PRO A 34 -8.66 -0.85 -7.85
C PRO A 34 -9.20 -0.06 -9.04
N GLY A 35 -8.82 1.22 -9.18
CA GLY A 35 -9.26 2.05 -10.30
C GLY A 35 -8.80 1.60 -11.69
N LYS A 36 -7.82 0.69 -11.80
CA LYS A 36 -7.42 0.08 -13.08
C LYS A 36 -8.44 -0.93 -13.58
N TYR A 37 -9.04 -1.72 -12.68
CA TYR A 37 -10.10 -2.70 -13.01
C TYR A 37 -11.49 -2.11 -12.88
N PHE A 38 -11.69 -1.21 -11.92
CA PHE A 38 -12.97 -0.61 -11.54
C PHE A 38 -12.87 0.91 -11.58
N PRO A 39 -12.90 1.53 -12.78
CA PRO A 39 -12.71 2.99 -12.92
C PRO A 39 -13.83 3.80 -12.26
N LYS A 40 -14.99 3.18 -12.03
CA LYS A 40 -16.13 3.71 -11.28
C LYS A 40 -16.54 2.72 -10.20
N PRO A 41 -15.84 2.69 -9.05
CA PRO A 41 -16.10 1.72 -7.98
C PRO A 41 -17.55 1.73 -7.51
N GLU A 42 -18.19 2.90 -7.50
CA GLU A 42 -19.58 3.11 -7.07
C GLU A 42 -20.61 2.44 -8.00
N GLU A 43 -20.28 2.23 -9.27
CA GLU A 43 -21.16 1.59 -10.29
C GLU A 43 -20.80 0.10 -10.50
N THR A 44 -19.64 -0.35 -9.98
CA THR A 44 -19.13 -1.70 -10.20
C THR A 44 -19.99 -2.74 -9.48
N THR A 45 -20.37 -3.80 -10.14
CA THR A 45 -21.14 -4.92 -9.57
C THR A 45 -20.23 -5.95 -8.90
N ASP A 46 -20.76 -6.70 -7.93
CA ASP A 46 -20.00 -7.78 -7.28
C ASP A 46 -19.54 -8.86 -8.26
N ASN A 47 -20.36 -9.13 -9.31
CA ASN A 47 -19.99 -10.08 -10.35
C ASN A 47 -18.77 -9.65 -11.18
N GLU A 48 -18.61 -8.36 -11.43
CA GLU A 48 -17.40 -7.82 -12.08
C GLU A 48 -16.18 -7.99 -11.20
N ILE A 49 -16.33 -7.78 -9.89
CA ILE A 49 -15.24 -7.96 -8.92
C ILE A 49 -14.84 -9.43 -8.84
N TYR A 50 -15.82 -10.36 -8.78
CA TYR A 50 -15.55 -11.80 -8.80
C TYR A 50 -14.83 -12.24 -10.06
N LYS A 51 -15.13 -11.68 -11.24
CA LYS A 51 -14.41 -12.01 -12.48
C LYS A 51 -12.92 -11.70 -12.40
N VAL A 52 -12.55 -10.56 -11.83
CA VAL A 52 -11.13 -10.20 -11.64
C VAL A 52 -10.46 -11.13 -10.64
N LYS A 53 -11.11 -11.39 -9.49
CA LYS A 53 -10.62 -12.34 -8.49
C LYS A 53 -10.38 -13.73 -9.08
N ASP A 54 -11.39 -14.24 -9.75
CA ASP A 54 -11.37 -15.61 -10.32
C ASP A 54 -10.28 -15.75 -11.38
N TRP A 55 -10.06 -14.71 -12.19
CA TRP A 55 -9.02 -14.74 -13.21
C TRP A 55 -7.63 -14.91 -12.58
N TRP A 56 -7.30 -14.11 -11.57
CA TRP A 56 -6.02 -14.21 -10.86
C TRP A 56 -5.91 -15.53 -10.09
N SER A 57 -6.94 -15.90 -9.35
CA SER A 57 -6.95 -17.12 -8.54
C SER A 57 -6.80 -18.40 -9.38
N LYS A 58 -7.44 -18.49 -10.54
CA LYS A 58 -7.29 -19.62 -11.49
C LYS A 58 -5.86 -19.74 -12.03
N ASN A 59 -5.11 -18.67 -12.00
CA ASN A 59 -3.69 -18.65 -12.38
C ASN A 59 -2.74 -18.81 -11.18
N GLY A 60 -3.25 -19.17 -9.99
CA GLY A 60 -2.45 -19.41 -8.79
C GLY A 60 -1.94 -18.13 -8.11
N ILE A 61 -2.55 -16.97 -8.42
CA ILE A 61 -2.13 -15.66 -7.88
C ILE A 61 -3.27 -15.08 -7.04
N GLU A 62 -2.97 -14.76 -5.79
CA GLU A 62 -3.90 -14.11 -4.85
C GLU A 62 -3.79 -12.59 -4.94
N ILE A 63 -4.92 -11.89 -4.80
CA ILE A 63 -4.93 -10.44 -4.58
C ILE A 63 -4.91 -10.24 -3.06
N VAL A 64 -3.82 -9.68 -2.53
CA VAL A 64 -3.58 -9.59 -1.08
C VAL A 64 -3.71 -8.18 -0.53
N GLY A 65 -3.55 -7.16 -1.38
CA GLY A 65 -3.65 -5.76 -1.01
C GLY A 65 -4.22 -4.86 -2.11
N MET A 66 -4.56 -3.64 -1.73
CA MET A 66 -4.95 -2.57 -2.64
C MET A 66 -4.26 -1.26 -2.26
N GLN A 67 -3.90 -0.47 -3.27
CA GLN A 67 -3.28 0.84 -3.09
C GLN A 67 -3.79 1.89 -4.10
N ALA A 68 -3.31 3.13 -4.01
CA ALA A 68 -3.73 4.24 -4.87
C ALA A 68 -5.25 4.44 -4.94
N LEU A 69 -5.93 4.25 -3.81
CA LEU A 69 -7.39 4.19 -3.66
C LEU A 69 -8.10 5.43 -4.18
N LEU A 70 -7.49 6.60 -3.97
CA LEU A 70 -8.07 7.93 -4.22
C LEU A 70 -7.44 8.62 -5.45
N PHE A 71 -6.91 7.83 -6.38
CA PHE A 71 -6.32 8.40 -7.59
C PHE A 71 -7.35 9.24 -8.37
N LYS A 72 -6.99 10.50 -8.68
CA LYS A 72 -7.85 11.51 -9.33
C LYS A 72 -9.09 11.95 -8.53
N LYS A 73 -9.20 11.64 -7.24
CA LYS A 73 -10.28 12.09 -6.35
C LYS A 73 -9.83 13.31 -5.51
N ASN A 74 -9.38 14.36 -6.17
CA ASN A 74 -8.78 15.55 -5.51
C ASN A 74 -9.79 16.36 -4.66
N GLU A 75 -11.09 16.20 -4.89
CA GLU A 75 -12.17 16.83 -4.12
C GLU A 75 -12.38 16.21 -2.73
N MET A 76 -11.81 15.03 -2.50
CA MET A 76 -11.89 14.31 -1.23
C MET A 76 -10.64 14.60 -0.38
N ASN A 77 -10.85 15.14 0.83
CA ASN A 77 -9.76 15.44 1.77
C ASN A 77 -10.26 15.23 3.20
N ILE A 78 -9.49 14.47 4.01
CA ILE A 78 -9.82 14.21 5.42
C ILE A 78 -9.90 15.49 6.26
N PHE A 79 -9.15 16.53 5.87
CA PHE A 79 -9.15 17.84 6.50
C PHE A 79 -10.06 18.87 5.81
N GLY A 80 -10.79 18.46 4.79
CA GLY A 80 -11.74 19.29 4.07
C GLY A 80 -13.05 19.54 4.85
N THR A 81 -14.08 19.99 4.14
CA THR A 81 -15.41 20.21 4.73
C THR A 81 -16.03 18.89 5.23
N LYS A 82 -17.05 18.98 6.10
CA LYS A 82 -17.84 17.79 6.49
C LYS A 82 -18.39 17.01 5.28
N LYS A 83 -18.81 17.74 4.24
CA LYS A 83 -19.29 17.12 2.99
C LYS A 83 -18.17 16.34 2.29
N SER A 84 -16.97 16.91 2.17
CA SER A 84 -15.80 16.23 1.57
C SER A 84 -15.45 14.95 2.33
N ARG A 85 -15.43 15.00 3.68
CA ARG A 85 -15.18 13.83 4.52
C ARG A 85 -16.25 12.75 4.35
N SER A 86 -17.53 13.12 4.36
CA SER A 86 -18.62 12.17 4.16
C SER A 86 -18.56 11.50 2.79
N MET A 87 -18.32 12.26 1.73
CA MET A 87 -18.14 11.71 0.37
C MET A 87 -16.96 10.73 0.33
N MET A 88 -15.87 11.06 1.00
CA MET A 88 -14.69 10.22 1.06
C MET A 88 -14.96 8.90 1.81
N LEU A 89 -15.67 8.94 2.95
CA LEU A 89 -16.05 7.73 3.69
C LEU A 89 -16.98 6.82 2.87
N GLU A 90 -17.98 7.37 2.19
CA GLU A 90 -18.85 6.60 1.30
C GLU A 90 -18.08 5.94 0.15
N TYR A 91 -17.17 6.67 -0.47
CA TYR A 91 -16.29 6.12 -1.51
C TYR A 91 -15.39 5.01 -0.97
N LEU A 92 -14.73 5.25 0.18
CA LEU A 92 -13.85 4.25 0.80
C LEU A 92 -14.62 3.03 1.32
N LYS A 93 -15.88 3.19 1.72
CA LYS A 93 -16.77 2.05 2.03
C LYS A 93 -16.89 1.11 0.83
N ARG A 94 -17.11 1.68 -0.36
CA ARG A 94 -17.17 0.87 -1.59
C ARG A 94 -15.82 0.21 -1.91
N ILE A 95 -14.70 0.92 -1.68
CA ILE A 95 -13.35 0.34 -1.84
C ILE A 95 -13.13 -0.83 -0.85
N CYS A 96 -13.52 -0.68 0.41
CA CYS A 96 -13.43 -1.77 1.40
C CYS A 96 -14.25 -2.99 0.96
N HIS A 97 -15.48 -2.78 0.46
CA HIS A 97 -16.31 -3.84 -0.08
C HIS A 97 -15.66 -4.58 -1.26
N ILE A 98 -15.07 -3.83 -2.20
CA ILE A 98 -14.28 -4.43 -3.31
C ILE A 98 -13.13 -5.26 -2.75
N GLY A 99 -12.39 -4.74 -1.77
CA GLY A 99 -11.30 -5.44 -1.10
C GLY A 99 -11.74 -6.76 -0.46
N ASN A 100 -12.88 -6.75 0.23
CA ASN A 100 -13.45 -7.94 0.84
C ASN A 100 -13.75 -9.04 -0.21
N ILE A 101 -14.43 -8.70 -1.29
CA ILE A 101 -14.76 -9.66 -2.37
C ILE A 101 -13.49 -10.19 -3.02
N LEU A 102 -12.53 -9.34 -3.34
CA LEU A 102 -11.25 -9.73 -3.96
C LEU A 102 -10.41 -10.64 -3.03
N GLY A 103 -10.60 -10.52 -1.72
CA GLY A 103 -9.73 -11.13 -0.71
C GLY A 103 -8.53 -10.27 -0.34
N ALA A 104 -8.47 -9.03 -0.83
CA ALA A 104 -7.43 -8.04 -0.51
C ALA A 104 -7.59 -7.53 0.92
N LYS A 105 -6.89 -8.17 1.86
CA LYS A 105 -7.03 -7.88 3.29
C LYS A 105 -6.32 -6.61 3.74
N ARG A 106 -5.43 -6.04 2.93
CA ARG A 106 -4.63 -4.86 3.25
C ARG A 106 -4.91 -3.74 2.25
N ILE A 107 -5.38 -2.61 2.75
CA ILE A 107 -5.80 -1.48 1.93
C ILE A 107 -4.97 -0.26 2.33
N VAL A 108 -4.07 0.17 1.45
CA VAL A 108 -3.07 1.21 1.75
C VAL A 108 -3.64 2.60 1.50
N PHE A 109 -3.67 3.41 2.54
CA PHE A 109 -4.07 4.80 2.50
C PHE A 109 -2.82 5.70 2.43
N GLY A 110 -2.40 6.06 1.21
CA GLY A 110 -1.13 6.74 0.94
C GLY A 110 -1.22 8.10 0.25
N SER A 111 -2.39 8.52 -0.26
CA SER A 111 -2.50 9.72 -1.09
C SER A 111 -2.18 11.05 -0.35
N PRO A 112 -1.18 11.84 -0.78
CA PRO A 112 -0.85 13.11 -0.14
C PRO A 112 -1.95 14.17 -0.32
N LYS A 113 -2.58 14.26 -1.49
CA LYS A 113 -3.59 15.27 -1.82
C LYS A 113 -4.89 15.13 -1.02
N ASN A 114 -5.16 13.93 -0.54
CA ASN A 114 -6.38 13.62 0.20
C ASN A 114 -6.22 13.78 1.72
N ARG A 115 -5.05 14.24 2.19
CA ARG A 115 -4.71 14.52 3.60
C ARG A 115 -3.99 15.84 3.79
N ASP A 116 -4.26 16.83 2.95
CA ASP A 116 -3.72 18.17 3.07
C ASP A 116 -4.38 18.93 4.23
N ARG A 117 -3.58 19.21 5.28
CA ARG A 117 -4.01 19.90 6.52
C ARG A 117 -3.79 21.41 6.49
N THR A 118 -3.52 21.99 5.35
CA THR A 118 -3.25 23.43 5.22
C THR A 118 -4.32 24.27 5.92
N GLY A 119 -3.90 25.19 6.77
CA GLY A 119 -4.78 26.07 7.53
C GLY A 119 -5.24 25.54 8.90
N LEU A 120 -4.88 24.31 9.28
CA LEU A 120 -5.19 23.72 10.58
C LEU A 120 -3.97 23.70 11.51
N ASN A 121 -4.18 23.89 12.80
CA ASN A 121 -3.17 23.63 13.81
C ASN A 121 -3.06 22.13 14.15
N ASP A 122 -2.06 21.74 14.93
CA ASP A 122 -1.77 20.32 15.22
C ASP A 122 -2.90 19.63 15.99
N LEU A 123 -3.54 20.33 16.94
CA LEU A 123 -4.62 19.78 17.75
C LEU A 123 -5.89 19.54 16.91
N GLU A 124 -6.25 20.49 16.07
CA GLU A 124 -7.39 20.35 15.14
C GLU A 124 -7.14 19.22 14.15
N THR A 125 -5.93 19.16 13.59
CA THR A 125 -5.50 18.09 12.67
C THR A 125 -5.62 16.73 13.33
N GLU A 126 -5.09 16.56 14.52
CA GLU A 126 -5.09 15.29 15.23
C GLU A 126 -6.52 14.85 15.56
N ASN A 127 -7.38 15.74 16.06
CA ASN A 127 -8.78 15.40 16.38
C ASN A 127 -9.55 14.98 15.13
N ILE A 128 -9.44 15.73 14.03
CA ILE A 128 -10.13 15.38 12.78
C ILE A 128 -9.62 14.04 12.23
N ALA A 129 -8.31 13.79 12.29
CA ALA A 129 -7.74 12.54 11.81
C ALA A 129 -8.21 11.34 12.62
N ILE A 130 -8.21 11.45 13.96
CA ILE A 130 -8.69 10.39 14.86
C ILE A 130 -10.16 10.07 14.58
N ASP A 131 -11.02 11.07 14.52
CA ASP A 131 -12.44 10.90 14.23
C ASP A 131 -12.66 10.23 12.86
N PHE A 132 -12.00 10.74 11.83
CA PHE A 132 -12.13 10.19 10.47
C PHE A 132 -11.68 8.73 10.38
N PHE A 133 -10.49 8.42 10.92
CA PHE A 133 -9.95 7.07 10.82
C PHE A 133 -10.64 6.07 11.75
N ASN A 134 -11.26 6.50 12.85
CA ASN A 134 -12.16 5.63 13.62
C ASN A 134 -13.39 5.23 12.77
N CYS A 135 -14.06 6.20 12.14
CA CYS A 135 -15.19 5.90 11.24
C CYS A 135 -14.77 4.98 10.08
N LEU A 136 -13.59 5.23 9.48
CA LEU A 136 -13.05 4.37 8.41
C LEU A 136 -12.68 2.98 8.95
N GLY A 137 -12.20 2.90 10.17
CA GLY A 137 -11.89 1.64 10.86
C GLY A 137 -13.13 0.77 11.06
N ASP A 138 -14.25 1.38 11.50
CA ASP A 138 -15.53 0.68 11.61
C ASP A 138 -15.99 0.10 10.28
N ILE A 139 -15.94 0.90 9.21
CA ILE A 139 -16.25 0.48 7.83
C ILE A 139 -15.34 -0.68 7.39
N ALA A 140 -14.04 -0.57 7.63
CA ALA A 140 -13.08 -1.61 7.27
C ALA A 140 -13.31 -2.91 8.05
N ASN A 141 -13.70 -2.80 9.33
CA ASN A 141 -14.04 -3.94 10.18
C ASN A 141 -15.28 -4.69 9.68
N GLU A 142 -16.33 -3.97 9.28
CA GLU A 142 -17.54 -4.55 8.68
C GLU A 142 -17.22 -5.36 7.41
N GLU A 143 -16.28 -4.89 6.62
CA GLU A 143 -15.84 -5.53 5.36
C GLU A 143 -14.66 -6.52 5.56
N ASN A 144 -14.24 -6.81 6.80
CA ASN A 144 -13.14 -7.72 7.12
C ASN A 144 -11.81 -7.37 6.41
N VAL A 145 -11.51 -6.09 6.28
CA VAL A 145 -10.26 -5.55 5.74
C VAL A 145 -9.55 -4.65 6.76
N VAL A 146 -8.30 -4.34 6.50
CA VAL A 146 -7.48 -3.46 7.35
C VAL A 146 -6.95 -2.31 6.51
N ILE A 147 -7.18 -1.08 6.97
CA ILE A 147 -6.59 0.12 6.39
C ILE A 147 -5.18 0.29 6.95
N CYS A 148 -4.21 0.40 6.06
CA CYS A 148 -2.81 0.61 6.41
C CYS A 148 -2.44 2.06 6.08
N LEU A 149 -2.24 2.89 7.11
CA LEU A 149 -1.88 4.30 6.97
C LEU A 149 -0.41 4.40 6.58
N GLU A 150 -0.14 5.03 5.45
CA GLU A 150 1.19 5.11 4.88
C GLU A 150 1.87 6.44 5.22
N PRO A 151 3.12 6.41 5.73
CA PRO A 151 3.95 7.60 5.81
C PRO A 151 4.17 8.20 4.43
N CYS A 152 4.01 9.51 4.29
CA CYS A 152 4.27 10.19 3.03
C CYS A 152 5.23 11.34 3.24
N PRO A 153 6.50 11.21 2.84
CA PRO A 153 7.51 12.24 3.02
C PRO A 153 7.09 13.62 2.54
N ALA A 154 7.48 14.66 3.27
CA ALA A 154 7.24 16.05 2.87
C ALA A 154 7.84 16.38 1.50
N TYR A 155 8.87 15.66 1.09
CA TYR A 155 9.46 15.70 -0.25
C TYR A 155 8.42 15.51 -1.38
N TYR A 156 7.38 14.71 -1.14
CA TYR A 156 6.29 14.47 -2.10
C TYR A 156 5.11 15.45 -1.94
N GLY A 157 5.31 16.55 -1.19
CA GLY A 157 4.28 17.57 -0.98
C GLY A 157 3.23 17.20 0.06
N CYS A 158 3.48 16.21 0.89
CA CYS A 158 2.61 15.86 2.01
C CYS A 158 2.91 16.73 3.24
N ASN A 159 1.89 17.04 4.04
CA ASN A 159 2.02 17.82 5.26
C ASN A 159 1.36 17.16 6.49
N PHE A 160 1.06 15.84 6.39
CA PHE A 160 0.48 15.05 7.47
C PHE A 160 0.92 13.58 7.39
N MET A 161 1.36 13.02 8.51
CA MET A 161 1.97 11.68 8.59
C MET A 161 3.19 11.56 7.66
N ASN A 162 4.14 12.50 7.80
CA ASN A 162 5.30 12.58 6.91
C ASN A 162 6.35 11.51 7.22
N THR A 163 6.41 11.03 8.46
CA THR A 163 7.38 10.06 8.94
C THR A 163 6.68 8.81 9.49
N SER A 164 7.43 7.73 9.62
CA SER A 164 6.98 6.50 10.28
C SER A 164 6.58 6.77 11.74
N PHE A 165 7.30 7.63 12.44
CA PHE A 165 6.99 8.00 13.84
C PHE A 165 5.71 8.81 13.96
N GLU A 166 5.48 9.77 13.06
CA GLU A 166 4.23 10.53 13.03
C GLU A 166 3.03 9.63 12.74
N THR A 167 3.17 8.72 11.77
CA THR A 167 2.12 7.76 11.40
C THR A 167 1.83 6.80 12.56
N ALA A 168 2.86 6.24 13.20
CA ALA A 168 2.72 5.38 14.36
C ALA A 168 2.01 6.09 15.53
N LYS A 169 2.32 7.38 15.76
CA LYS A 169 1.65 8.21 16.78
C LYS A 169 0.14 8.30 16.50
N ILE A 170 -0.25 8.56 15.26
CA ILE A 170 -1.66 8.63 14.87
C ILE A 170 -2.35 7.28 15.02
N VAL A 171 -1.78 6.20 14.50
CA VAL A 171 -2.32 4.84 14.61
C VAL A 171 -2.50 4.42 16.08
N THR A 172 -1.53 4.75 16.94
CA THR A 172 -1.61 4.47 18.38
C THR A 172 -2.76 5.21 19.05
N LYS A 173 -3.06 6.44 18.64
CA LYS A 173 -4.16 7.24 19.21
C LYS A 173 -5.54 6.80 18.73
N ILE A 174 -5.63 6.31 17.49
CA ILE A 174 -6.88 5.77 16.92
C ILE A 174 -7.31 4.51 17.68
N LEU A 175 -6.38 3.63 18.04
CA LEU A 175 -6.62 2.37 18.77
C LEU A 175 -7.68 1.45 18.14
N HIS A 176 -7.85 1.51 16.82
CA HIS A 176 -8.84 0.69 16.12
C HIS A 176 -8.19 -0.57 15.53
N PRO A 177 -8.75 -1.80 15.70
CA PRO A 177 -8.13 -3.05 15.23
C PRO A 177 -7.94 -3.10 13.70
N SER A 178 -8.83 -2.46 12.94
CA SER A 178 -8.78 -2.39 11.47
C SER A 178 -8.00 -1.18 10.93
N ILE A 179 -7.30 -0.43 11.79
CA ILE A 179 -6.35 0.62 11.39
C ILE A 179 -4.95 0.21 11.81
N LYS A 180 -4.08 0.09 10.85
CA LYS A 180 -2.68 -0.28 11.03
C LYS A 180 -1.77 0.73 10.29
N MET A 181 -0.48 0.52 10.41
CA MET A 181 0.53 1.31 9.73
C MET A 181 1.05 0.55 8.51
N GLN A 182 1.29 1.27 7.41
CA GLN A 182 2.11 0.80 6.29
C GLN A 182 3.58 1.06 6.60
N LEU A 183 4.44 0.08 6.34
CA LEU A 183 5.89 0.29 6.28
C LEU A 183 6.29 0.43 4.82
N ASP A 184 6.89 1.56 4.45
CA ASP A 184 7.37 1.82 3.09
C ASP A 184 8.87 2.10 3.07
N SER A 185 9.64 1.27 2.35
CA SER A 185 11.10 1.37 2.35
C SER A 185 11.65 2.60 1.64
N GLY A 186 10.95 3.08 0.61
CA GLY A 186 11.30 4.31 -0.11
C GLY A 186 11.07 5.55 0.76
N ALA A 187 9.97 5.60 1.52
CA ALA A 187 9.70 6.67 2.48
C ALA A 187 10.76 6.70 3.59
N ILE A 188 11.14 5.54 4.14
CA ILE A 188 12.23 5.41 5.12
C ILE A 188 13.54 5.97 4.54
N CYS A 189 13.87 5.63 3.29
CA CYS A 189 15.06 6.12 2.60
C CYS A 189 15.03 7.65 2.43
N VAL A 190 13.91 8.21 1.92
CA VAL A 190 13.74 9.66 1.70
C VAL A 190 13.86 10.45 3.00
N ASN A 191 13.32 9.93 4.10
CA ASN A 191 13.33 10.55 5.41
C ASN A 191 14.62 10.27 6.20
N ALA A 192 15.53 9.44 5.69
CA ALA A 192 16.71 8.96 6.41
C ALA A 192 16.38 8.37 7.79
N GLU A 193 15.29 7.61 7.88
CA GLU A 193 14.84 6.97 9.12
C GLU A 193 15.59 5.66 9.38
N ASP A 194 15.74 5.28 10.65
CA ASP A 194 16.29 4.00 11.06
C ASP A 194 15.18 2.93 11.15
N VAL A 195 15.19 1.98 10.21
CA VAL A 195 14.21 0.89 10.16
C VAL A 195 14.25 0.00 11.41
N PHE A 196 15.43 -0.19 12.03
CA PHE A 196 15.54 -0.96 13.26
C PHE A 196 14.87 -0.24 14.44
N GLU A 197 15.03 1.07 14.52
CA GLU A 197 14.36 1.88 15.53
C GLU A 197 12.83 1.82 15.36
N ILE A 198 12.33 2.01 14.12
CA ILE A 198 10.90 1.93 13.78
C ILE A 198 10.34 0.58 14.21
N LEU A 199 10.93 -0.52 13.75
CA LEU A 199 10.38 -1.85 13.98
C LEU A 199 10.53 -2.31 15.42
N SER A 200 11.58 -1.88 16.13
CA SER A 200 11.74 -2.19 17.57
C SER A 200 10.59 -1.61 18.41
N LYS A 201 10.03 -0.47 18.00
CA LYS A 201 8.97 0.24 18.72
C LYS A 201 7.56 -0.09 18.22
N TYR A 202 7.41 -0.30 16.91
CA TYR A 202 6.11 -0.27 16.23
C TYR A 202 5.81 -1.47 15.36
N SER A 203 6.58 -2.58 15.42
CA SER A 203 6.33 -3.77 14.62
C SER A 203 4.91 -4.32 14.76
N ASN A 204 4.31 -4.23 15.95
CA ASN A 204 2.93 -4.65 16.23
C ASN A 204 1.85 -3.78 15.54
N LEU A 205 2.22 -2.58 15.09
CA LEU A 205 1.33 -1.68 14.35
C LEU A 205 1.37 -1.93 12.85
N ILE A 206 2.39 -2.61 12.33
CA ILE A 206 2.55 -2.83 10.89
C ILE A 206 1.47 -3.79 10.37
N GLY A 207 0.74 -3.34 9.38
CA GLY A 207 -0.30 -4.12 8.71
C GLY A 207 0.13 -4.60 7.32
N HIS A 208 0.92 -3.84 6.60
CA HIS A 208 1.44 -4.16 5.27
C HIS A 208 2.80 -3.52 5.02
N ILE A 209 3.55 -4.02 4.03
CA ILE A 209 4.92 -3.60 3.77
C ILE A 209 5.11 -3.40 2.26
N HIS A 210 5.53 -2.19 1.86
CA HIS A 210 6.00 -1.93 0.50
C HIS A 210 7.53 -1.91 0.46
N LEU A 211 8.07 -2.64 -0.52
CA LEU A 211 9.45 -2.56 -0.94
C LEU A 211 9.51 -1.60 -2.12
N SER A 212 9.93 -0.39 -1.88
CA SER A 212 9.95 0.68 -2.85
C SER A 212 11.29 1.43 -2.83
N GLU A 213 11.53 2.15 -3.88
CA GLU A 213 12.64 3.11 -4.02
C GLU A 213 12.08 4.55 -3.99
N PRO A 214 12.90 5.56 -3.65
CA PRO A 214 12.52 6.94 -3.86
C PRO A 214 12.00 7.19 -5.28
N ASN A 215 10.91 7.97 -5.41
CA ASN A 215 10.20 8.23 -6.66
C ASN A 215 9.61 6.98 -7.35
N LEU A 216 9.51 5.86 -6.65
CA LEU A 216 8.98 4.59 -7.13
C LEU A 216 9.67 4.11 -8.43
N VAL A 217 10.96 4.37 -8.58
CA VAL A 217 11.75 3.74 -9.65
C VAL A 217 11.81 2.22 -9.43
N PRO A 218 12.16 1.41 -10.44
CA PRO A 218 12.27 -0.04 -10.27
C PRO A 218 13.17 -0.42 -9.09
N LEU A 219 12.76 -1.44 -8.36
CA LEU A 219 13.50 -1.92 -7.18
C LEU A 219 14.96 -2.24 -7.56
N GLY A 220 15.90 -1.61 -6.85
CA GLY A 220 17.33 -1.72 -7.11
C GLY A 220 17.91 -0.64 -8.04
N ASP A 221 17.08 0.23 -8.61
CA ASP A 221 17.54 1.38 -9.40
C ASP A 221 17.69 2.66 -8.54
N GLY A 222 17.27 2.61 -7.27
CA GLY A 222 17.37 3.72 -6.31
C GLY A 222 18.47 3.52 -5.27
N ASN A 223 18.29 4.20 -4.13
CA ASN A 223 19.29 4.26 -3.05
C ASN A 223 18.83 3.57 -1.75
N THR A 224 17.68 2.90 -1.77
CA THR A 224 17.17 2.20 -0.59
C THR A 224 18.11 1.07 -0.18
N ASN A 225 18.53 1.05 1.08
CA ASN A 225 19.35 -0.04 1.61
C ASN A 225 18.49 -1.27 1.92
N HIS A 226 18.09 -2.02 0.88
CA HIS A 226 17.23 -3.19 1.00
C HIS A 226 17.82 -4.30 1.88
N ASN A 227 19.15 -4.44 1.98
CA ASN A 227 19.75 -5.38 2.91
C ASN A 227 19.49 -4.99 4.38
N ASN A 228 19.55 -3.69 4.70
CA ASN A 228 19.22 -3.20 6.02
C ASN A 228 17.72 -3.39 6.34
N ILE A 229 16.85 -3.10 5.37
CA ILE A 229 15.40 -3.37 5.49
C ILE A 229 15.13 -4.85 5.73
N PHE A 230 15.73 -5.74 4.92
CA PHE A 230 15.60 -7.20 5.09
C PHE A 230 16.03 -7.65 6.49
N ASN A 231 17.20 -7.22 6.95
CA ASN A 231 17.73 -7.63 8.27
C ASN A 231 16.79 -7.19 9.42
N ALA A 232 16.22 -5.99 9.33
CA ALA A 232 15.27 -5.51 10.31
C ALA A 232 13.94 -6.29 10.25
N LEU A 233 13.41 -6.55 9.04
CA LEU A 233 12.20 -7.36 8.85
C LEU A 233 12.42 -8.80 9.32
N ALA A 234 13.56 -9.43 9.02
CA ALA A 234 13.89 -10.78 9.47
C ALA A 234 13.93 -10.89 11.01
N LYS A 235 14.35 -9.82 11.68
CA LYS A 235 14.40 -9.77 13.14
C LYS A 235 13.02 -9.56 13.78
N TYR A 236 12.22 -8.64 13.27
CA TYR A 236 10.99 -8.18 13.93
C TYR A 236 9.69 -8.72 13.31
N LEU A 237 9.72 -9.05 12.01
CA LEU A 237 8.56 -9.48 11.22
C LEU A 237 8.93 -10.60 10.22
N PRO A 238 9.52 -11.74 10.69
CA PRO A 238 10.15 -12.75 9.82
C PRO A 238 9.18 -13.43 8.83
N ASN A 239 7.89 -13.49 9.15
CA ASN A 239 6.87 -14.15 8.34
C ASN A 239 6.02 -13.18 7.51
N SER A 240 6.52 -11.98 7.28
CA SER A 240 5.77 -10.96 6.54
C SER A 240 5.64 -11.28 5.07
N LEU A 241 4.51 -10.84 4.51
CA LEU A 241 4.38 -10.59 3.08
C LEU A 241 4.90 -9.19 2.78
N VAL A 242 5.74 -9.08 1.75
CA VAL A 242 6.33 -7.83 1.28
C VAL A 242 5.96 -7.61 -0.17
N SER A 243 5.48 -6.42 -0.52
CA SER A 243 5.01 -6.10 -1.86
C SER A 243 5.96 -5.12 -2.56
N VAL A 244 6.49 -5.51 -3.71
CA VAL A 244 7.29 -4.60 -4.54
C VAL A 244 6.37 -3.51 -5.08
N GLU A 245 6.72 -2.25 -4.80
CA GLU A 245 6.02 -1.08 -5.31
C GLU A 245 6.95 -0.25 -6.19
N MET A 246 6.60 -0.16 -7.47
CA MET A 246 7.30 0.66 -8.47
C MET A 246 6.32 1.16 -9.52
N LEU A 247 6.55 2.31 -10.10
CA LEU A 247 5.71 2.80 -11.21
C LEU A 247 5.99 2.06 -12.50
N ALA A 248 4.96 1.98 -13.37
CA ALA A 248 5.13 1.59 -14.76
C ALA A 248 6.15 2.51 -15.44
N THR A 249 7.19 1.92 -16.05
CA THR A 249 8.29 2.66 -16.66
C THR A 249 7.88 3.22 -18.01
N GLN A 250 8.38 4.43 -18.35
CA GLN A 250 8.12 5.05 -19.66
C GLN A 250 9.22 4.80 -20.69
N ASN A 251 10.44 4.47 -20.21
CA ASN A 251 11.64 4.40 -21.04
C ASN A 251 12.05 2.97 -21.42
N GLU A 252 11.37 1.97 -20.87
CA GLU A 252 11.60 0.56 -21.16
C GLU A 252 10.29 -0.23 -21.01
N PRO A 253 10.16 -1.42 -21.64
CA PRO A 253 8.99 -2.28 -21.46
C PRO A 253 8.80 -2.65 -19.99
N HIS A 254 7.53 -2.63 -19.51
CA HIS A 254 7.21 -2.95 -18.11
C HIS A 254 7.69 -4.34 -17.70
N LEU A 255 7.58 -5.34 -18.56
CA LEU A 255 8.11 -6.69 -18.31
C LEU A 255 9.60 -6.70 -18.01
N THR A 256 10.39 -5.83 -18.66
CA THR A 256 11.84 -5.75 -18.47
C THR A 256 12.17 -5.17 -17.10
N SER A 257 11.56 -4.03 -16.76
CA SER A 257 11.78 -3.38 -15.46
C SER A 257 11.26 -4.24 -14.30
N ILE A 258 10.09 -4.87 -14.45
CA ILE A 258 9.51 -5.77 -13.43
C ILE A 258 10.42 -7.00 -13.24
N ARG A 259 10.90 -7.63 -14.32
CA ARG A 259 11.83 -8.78 -14.22
C ARG A 259 13.06 -8.41 -13.40
N ARG A 260 13.66 -7.25 -13.68
CA ARG A 260 14.84 -6.76 -12.96
C ARG A 260 14.54 -6.51 -11.48
N ALA A 261 13.42 -5.87 -11.17
CA ALA A 261 12.97 -5.63 -9.80
C ALA A 261 12.72 -6.93 -9.04
N LEU A 262 12.09 -7.93 -9.67
CA LEU A 262 11.84 -9.24 -9.05
C LEU A 262 13.12 -10.04 -8.82
N LEU A 263 14.13 -9.92 -9.69
CA LEU A 263 15.47 -10.50 -9.44
C LEU A 263 16.10 -9.92 -8.18
N VAL A 264 16.01 -8.60 -7.97
CA VAL A 264 16.52 -7.95 -6.76
C VAL A 264 15.71 -8.40 -5.53
N ALA A 265 14.38 -8.40 -5.62
CA ALA A 265 13.52 -8.83 -4.53
C ALA A 265 13.81 -10.28 -4.11
N ASN A 266 13.87 -11.23 -5.05
CA ASN A 266 14.16 -12.63 -4.76
C ASN A 266 15.56 -12.80 -4.15
N LYS A 267 16.56 -12.11 -4.68
CA LYS A 267 17.93 -12.20 -4.15
C LYS A 267 18.03 -11.76 -2.68
N ILE A 268 17.25 -10.75 -2.28
CA ILE A 268 17.39 -10.13 -0.95
C ILE A 268 16.36 -10.71 0.04
N TYR A 269 15.10 -10.87 -0.39
CA TYR A 269 13.96 -11.15 0.52
C TYR A 269 13.49 -12.60 0.50
N ASN A 270 13.93 -13.42 -0.48
CA ASN A 270 13.63 -14.85 -0.48
C ASN A 270 14.71 -15.61 0.32
N SER A 271 14.38 -16.02 1.55
CA SER A 271 15.29 -16.72 2.45
C SER A 271 15.64 -18.15 2.00
N GLU A 272 14.96 -18.70 1.00
CA GLU A 272 15.27 -20.03 0.45
C GLU A 272 16.47 -20.01 -0.52
N SER A 273 16.97 -18.82 -0.88
CA SER A 273 18.09 -18.64 -1.81
C SER A 273 19.47 -18.48 -1.14
N LEU A 274 19.57 -18.63 0.18
CA LEU A 274 20.86 -18.69 0.86
C LEU A 274 21.29 -20.16 1.00
N PRO A 275 22.45 -20.54 0.43
CA PRO A 275 23.00 -21.88 0.55
C PRO A 275 23.39 -22.23 1.98
#